data_031a48db55c93c4a3f8122dfc014f466
#
_entry.id   031a48db55c93c4a3f8122dfc014f466
#
_cell.length_a   1.000
_cell.length_b   1.000
_cell.length_c   1.000
_cell.angle_alpha   90.00
_cell.angle_beta   90.00
_cell.angle_gamma   90.00
#
_symmetry.space_group_name_H-M   'P 1'
#
loop_
_entity.id
_entity.type
_entity.pdbx_description
1 polymer ?
#
loop_
_entity_poly.entity_id
_entity_poly.type
_entity_poly.pdbx_seq_one_letter_code
_entity_poly.pdbx_strand_id
1 'polypeptide(L)'
;SSIEQIDSKFIQRLFNYFGNIELAFNADLNELKNIEGLSVKKAENFLKYRDKVDIDRTYTNVETRGVNFLTLEDENYPKMLKNIENPPAVLYYKGKLFECNLEKTLAVVGSRKASTYARDNLKKIISGLGNTDICVVSGLASGIDTVAHTAAIENNLQTIGVIASGFDYIYPTSNKTLYQNIENGYGAVVS
;
A
#
# COMPACT_ATOMS: atom_id res chain seq x y z
N SER A 1 -1.62 -5.77 16.87
CA SER A 1 -2.47 -6.98 16.95
C SER A 1 -3.84 -6.75 17.59
N SER A 2 -4.11 -5.59 18.14
CA SER A 2 -5.40 -5.25 18.78
C SER A 2 -6.42 -4.61 17.83
N ILE A 3 -6.07 -4.44 16.56
CA ILE A 3 -6.89 -3.76 15.54
C ILE A 3 -7.57 -4.78 14.60
N GLU A 4 -7.59 -6.06 14.94
CA GLU A 4 -8.15 -7.15 14.10
C GLU A 4 -9.60 -6.93 13.63
N GLN A 5 -10.28 -5.89 14.09
CA GLN A 5 -11.68 -5.63 13.76
C GLN A 5 -11.93 -4.31 13.03
N ILE A 6 -10.90 -3.47 12.84
CA ILE A 6 -11.00 -2.23 12.06
C ILE A 6 -10.30 -2.47 10.73
N ASP A 7 -11.05 -2.98 9.77
CA ASP A 7 -10.61 -3.20 8.40
C ASP A 7 -11.01 -2.04 7.47
N SER A 8 -10.51 -2.03 6.24
CA SER A 8 -10.87 -1.01 5.26
C SER A 8 -12.37 -0.93 5.00
N LYS A 9 -13.08 -2.06 5.05
CA LYS A 9 -14.55 -2.09 4.90
C LYS A 9 -15.25 -1.36 6.04
N PHE A 10 -14.73 -1.49 7.26
CA PHE A 10 -15.25 -0.76 8.41
C PHE A 10 -15.10 0.74 8.21
N ILE A 11 -13.90 1.20 7.85
CA ILE A 11 -13.61 2.62 7.61
C ILE A 11 -14.47 3.16 6.46
N GLN A 12 -14.62 2.42 5.36
CA GLN A 12 -15.48 2.81 4.26
C GLN A 12 -16.95 2.95 4.67
N ARG A 13 -17.48 2.05 5.52
CA ARG A 13 -18.86 2.16 6.03
C ARG A 13 -19.04 3.42 6.88
N LEU A 14 -18.08 3.71 7.75
CA LEU A 14 -18.08 4.95 8.53
C LEU A 14 -18.14 6.17 7.60
N PHE A 15 -17.24 6.18 6.61
CA PHE A 15 -17.17 7.29 5.66
C PHE A 15 -18.45 7.44 4.83
N ASN A 16 -18.99 6.35 4.31
CA ASN A 16 -20.23 6.36 3.52
C ASN A 16 -21.45 6.85 4.32
N TYR A 17 -21.48 6.57 5.63
CA TYR A 17 -22.58 6.98 6.48
C TYR A 17 -22.46 8.44 6.94
N PHE A 18 -21.28 8.85 7.38
CA PHE A 18 -21.05 10.20 7.93
C PHE A 18 -20.62 11.23 6.87
N GLY A 19 -20.12 10.78 5.71
CA GLY A 19 -19.57 11.65 4.65
C GLY A 19 -18.25 12.34 5.02
N ASN A 20 -17.82 12.21 6.27
CA ASN A 20 -16.59 12.82 6.80
C ASN A 20 -16.01 11.95 7.90
N ILE A 21 -14.69 11.73 7.85
CA ILE A 21 -14.01 10.83 8.81
C ILE A 21 -13.91 11.43 10.21
N GLU A 22 -13.86 12.74 10.35
CA GLU A 22 -13.84 13.42 11.64
C GLU A 22 -15.19 13.25 12.38
N LEU A 23 -16.31 13.39 11.66
CA LEU A 23 -17.64 13.10 12.22
C LEU A 23 -17.74 11.63 12.62
N ALA A 24 -17.26 10.72 11.78
CA ALA A 24 -17.23 9.30 12.08
C ALA A 24 -16.38 8.98 13.31
N PHE A 25 -15.22 9.62 13.45
CA PHE A 25 -14.34 9.44 14.61
C PHE A 25 -14.97 9.93 15.91
N ASN A 26 -15.75 11.01 15.87
CA ASN A 26 -16.40 11.61 17.03
C ASN A 26 -17.79 11.02 17.34
N ALA A 27 -18.31 10.13 16.49
CA ALA A 27 -19.63 9.53 16.65
C ALA A 27 -19.78 8.74 17.96
N ASP A 28 -20.99 8.76 18.50
CA ASP A 28 -21.35 7.97 19.67
C ASP A 28 -21.80 6.53 19.32
N LEU A 29 -22.04 5.70 20.34
CA LEU A 29 -22.45 4.31 20.12
C LEU A 29 -23.81 4.20 19.43
N ASN A 30 -24.74 5.12 19.68
CA ASN A 30 -26.08 5.08 19.10
C ASN A 30 -26.02 5.42 17.62
N GLU A 31 -25.21 6.40 17.23
CA GLU A 31 -24.96 6.76 15.84
C GLU A 31 -24.30 5.60 15.08
N LEU A 32 -23.26 4.98 15.67
CA LEU A 32 -22.55 3.85 15.07
C LEU A 32 -23.46 2.63 14.88
N LYS A 33 -24.43 2.38 15.77
CA LYS A 33 -25.39 1.28 15.64
C LYS A 33 -26.34 1.43 14.44
N ASN A 34 -26.55 2.64 13.95
CA ASN A 34 -27.42 2.91 12.80
C ASN A 34 -26.75 2.57 11.46
N ILE A 35 -25.44 2.27 11.47
CA ILE A 35 -24.71 1.93 10.26
C ILE A 35 -25.03 0.49 9.82
N GLU A 36 -25.60 0.35 8.63
CA GLU A 36 -25.94 -0.96 8.09
C GLU A 36 -24.71 -1.88 7.97
N GLY A 37 -24.86 -3.11 8.46
CA GLY A 37 -23.81 -4.12 8.44
C GLY A 37 -22.68 -3.88 9.45
N LEU A 38 -22.82 -2.92 10.38
CA LEU A 38 -21.91 -2.74 11.50
C LEU A 38 -22.46 -3.43 12.76
N SER A 39 -21.74 -4.44 13.26
CA SER A 39 -22.17 -5.09 14.52
C SER A 39 -21.89 -4.19 15.72
N VAL A 40 -22.77 -4.29 16.74
CA VAL A 40 -22.61 -3.55 18.01
C VAL A 40 -21.21 -3.79 18.62
N LYS A 41 -20.73 -5.02 18.59
CA LYS A 41 -19.41 -5.38 19.11
C LYS A 41 -18.27 -4.66 18.37
N LYS A 42 -18.36 -4.48 17.04
CA LYS A 42 -17.36 -3.70 16.27
C LYS A 42 -17.41 -2.22 16.65
N ALA A 43 -18.61 -1.65 16.82
CA ALA A 43 -18.78 -0.27 17.27
C ALA A 43 -18.17 -0.04 18.65
N GLU A 44 -18.47 -0.91 19.62
CA GLU A 44 -17.91 -0.83 20.98
C GLU A 44 -16.38 -0.96 20.99
N ASN A 45 -15.82 -1.87 20.19
CA ASN A 45 -14.38 -2.03 20.05
C ASN A 45 -13.72 -0.80 19.45
N PHE A 46 -14.35 -0.19 18.43
CA PHE A 46 -13.87 1.06 17.84
C PHE A 46 -13.80 2.18 18.88
N LEU A 47 -14.86 2.39 19.68
CA LEU A 47 -14.88 3.39 20.73
C LEU A 47 -13.78 3.15 21.77
N LYS A 48 -13.64 1.92 22.25
CA LYS A 48 -12.56 1.56 23.19
C LYS A 48 -11.16 1.81 22.62
N TYR A 49 -10.97 1.61 21.31
CA TYR A 49 -9.71 1.88 20.64
C TYR A 49 -9.48 3.38 20.50
N ARG A 50 -10.48 4.11 20.01
CA ARG A 50 -10.47 5.56 19.87
C ARG A 50 -10.04 6.27 21.14
N ASP A 51 -10.64 5.87 22.27
CA ASP A 51 -10.38 6.50 23.57
C ASP A 51 -8.96 6.26 24.12
N LYS A 52 -8.22 5.32 23.51
CA LYS A 52 -6.84 4.97 23.89
C LYS A 52 -5.79 5.46 22.91
N VAL A 53 -6.21 5.87 21.72
CA VAL A 53 -5.27 6.26 20.69
C VAL A 53 -4.80 7.69 20.92
N ASP A 54 -3.50 7.86 20.97
CA ASP A 54 -2.84 9.17 20.92
C ASP A 54 -2.54 9.45 19.45
N ILE A 55 -3.34 10.32 18.84
CA ILE A 55 -3.27 10.66 17.42
C ILE A 55 -1.94 11.34 17.12
N ASP A 56 -1.55 12.33 17.93
CA ASP A 56 -0.33 13.11 17.71
C ASP A 56 0.92 12.23 17.79
N ARG A 57 0.96 11.35 18.79
CA ARG A 57 2.03 10.36 18.92
C ARG A 57 2.06 9.38 17.75
N THR A 58 0.89 8.95 17.28
CA THR A 58 0.78 8.04 16.15
C THR A 58 1.28 8.70 14.88
N TYR A 59 0.86 9.94 14.62
CA TYR A 59 1.31 10.73 13.49
C TYR A 59 2.82 10.96 13.52
N THR A 60 3.36 11.42 14.66
CA THR A 60 4.80 11.63 14.86
C THR A 60 5.61 10.35 14.61
N ASN A 61 5.10 9.19 15.04
CA ASN A 61 5.75 7.90 14.79
C ASN A 61 5.81 7.53 13.30
N VAL A 62 4.80 7.86 12.51
CA VAL A 62 4.78 7.64 11.07
C VAL A 62 5.79 8.57 10.40
N GLU A 63 5.75 9.85 10.73
CA GLU A 63 6.61 10.89 10.16
C GLU A 63 8.10 10.65 10.46
N THR A 64 8.46 10.38 11.71
CA THR A 64 9.86 10.13 12.12
C THR A 64 10.47 8.89 11.47
N ARG A 65 9.66 7.97 10.97
CA ARG A 65 10.11 6.79 10.21
C ARG A 65 10.22 7.06 8.71
N GLY A 66 9.98 8.28 8.25
CA GLY A 66 9.95 8.64 6.84
C GLY A 66 8.85 7.91 6.06
N VAL A 67 7.78 7.52 6.73
CA VAL A 67 6.60 6.92 6.10
C VAL A 67 5.61 8.03 5.76
N ASN A 68 5.14 8.04 4.53
CA ASN A 68 4.04 8.89 4.08
C ASN A 68 2.76 8.05 3.96
N PHE A 69 1.62 8.70 3.87
CA PHE A 69 0.36 8.01 3.62
C PHE A 69 -0.58 8.84 2.74
N LEU A 70 -1.49 8.14 2.10
CA LEU A 70 -2.62 8.69 1.37
C LEU A 70 -3.90 8.04 1.88
N THR A 71 -4.95 8.80 1.95
CA THR A 71 -6.30 8.34 2.25
C THR A 71 -7.15 8.30 0.98
N LEU A 72 -8.28 7.64 1.01
CA LEU A 72 -9.23 7.62 -0.12
C LEU A 72 -9.77 9.01 -0.51
N GLU A 73 -9.65 10.00 0.38
CA GLU A 73 -10.10 11.37 0.15
C GLU A 73 -9.03 12.20 -0.57
N ASP A 74 -7.77 11.76 -0.56
CA ASP A 74 -6.69 12.48 -1.20
C ASP A 74 -6.83 12.46 -2.73
N GLU A 75 -6.68 13.62 -3.36
CA GLU A 75 -6.73 13.76 -4.82
C GLU A 75 -5.67 12.92 -5.52
N ASN A 76 -4.53 12.74 -4.85
CA ASN A 76 -3.38 11.97 -5.34
C ASN A 76 -3.48 10.47 -5.05
N TYR A 77 -4.57 9.99 -4.43
CA TYR A 77 -4.76 8.56 -4.24
C TYR A 77 -4.85 7.85 -5.59
N PRO A 78 -4.12 6.73 -5.82
CA PRO A 78 -4.08 6.08 -7.12
C PRO A 78 -5.47 5.71 -7.64
N LYS A 79 -5.89 6.32 -8.75
CA LYS A 79 -7.26 6.16 -9.31
C LYS A 79 -7.63 4.70 -9.57
N MET A 80 -6.69 3.92 -10.14
CA MET A 80 -6.94 2.51 -10.40
C MET A 80 -7.15 1.72 -9.12
N LEU A 81 -6.41 2.03 -8.05
CA LEU A 81 -6.57 1.40 -6.75
C LEU A 81 -7.87 1.83 -6.06
N LYS A 82 -8.29 3.08 -6.25
CA LYS A 82 -9.57 3.60 -5.72
C LYS A 82 -10.79 2.87 -6.30
N ASN A 83 -10.68 2.36 -7.52
CA ASN A 83 -11.79 1.73 -8.25
C ASN A 83 -11.93 0.21 -8.00
N ILE A 84 -11.08 -0.42 -7.21
CA ILE A 84 -11.26 -1.82 -6.83
C ILE A 84 -12.40 -1.98 -5.81
N GLU A 85 -12.95 -3.18 -5.69
CA GLU A 85 -14.10 -3.46 -4.79
C GLU A 85 -13.85 -3.06 -3.31
N ASN A 86 -12.61 -3.22 -2.84
CA ASN A 86 -12.23 -2.92 -1.46
C ASN A 86 -10.89 -2.17 -1.44
N PRO A 87 -10.85 -0.88 -1.81
CA PRO A 87 -9.62 -0.12 -1.78
C PRO A 87 -9.10 0.06 -0.34
N PRO A 88 -7.78 0.06 -0.12
CA PRO A 88 -7.22 0.41 1.17
C PRO A 88 -7.67 1.79 1.61
N ALA A 89 -8.22 1.92 2.82
CA ALA A 89 -8.65 3.23 3.34
C ALA A 89 -7.46 4.18 3.54
N VAL A 90 -6.30 3.61 3.86
CA VAL A 90 -5.02 4.33 3.97
C VAL A 90 -3.97 3.53 3.21
N LEU A 91 -3.26 4.18 2.33
CA LEU A 91 -2.12 3.63 1.60
C LEU A 91 -0.84 4.26 2.16
N TYR A 92 -0.05 3.48 2.88
CA TYR A 92 1.26 3.92 3.35
C TYR A 92 2.31 3.74 2.28
N TYR A 93 3.28 4.67 2.20
CA TYR A 93 4.37 4.55 1.24
C TYR A 93 5.67 5.16 1.73
N LYS A 94 6.77 4.66 1.17
CA LYS A 94 8.11 5.26 1.24
C LYS A 94 8.67 5.43 -0.16
N GLY A 95 9.50 6.44 -0.35
CA GLY A 95 10.11 6.74 -1.64
C GLY A 95 9.31 7.71 -2.49
N LYS A 96 9.46 7.62 -3.80
CA LYS A 96 9.03 8.63 -4.78
C LYS A 96 7.75 8.20 -5.53
N LEU A 97 6.67 7.93 -4.81
CA LEU A 97 5.43 7.42 -5.39
C LEU A 97 4.90 8.29 -6.55
N PHE A 98 4.99 9.61 -6.42
CA PHE A 98 4.46 10.55 -7.42
C PHE A 98 5.38 10.78 -8.61
N GLU A 99 6.63 10.27 -8.59
CA GLU A 99 7.47 10.21 -9.77
C GLU A 99 7.11 9.01 -10.66
N CYS A 100 6.37 8.02 -10.12
CA CYS A 100 5.86 6.87 -10.87
C CYS A 100 4.62 7.26 -11.68
N ASN A 101 4.55 6.80 -12.94
CA ASN A 101 3.32 6.94 -13.71
C ASN A 101 2.27 5.93 -13.23
N LEU A 102 1.40 6.36 -12.32
CA LEU A 102 0.37 5.51 -11.71
C LEU A 102 -0.78 5.17 -12.67
N GLU A 103 -0.87 5.83 -13.82
CA GLU A 103 -1.86 5.53 -14.86
C GLU A 103 -1.34 4.49 -15.88
N LYS A 104 -0.02 4.30 -15.98
CA LYS A 104 0.63 3.33 -16.86
C LYS A 104 1.44 2.32 -16.07
N THR A 105 0.76 1.42 -15.38
CA THR A 105 1.40 0.40 -14.57
C THR A 105 1.34 -0.98 -15.22
N LEU A 106 2.41 -1.75 -15.04
CA LEU A 106 2.50 -3.16 -15.42
C LEU A 106 2.67 -4.00 -14.16
N ALA A 107 1.65 -4.75 -13.77
CA ALA A 107 1.75 -5.70 -12.67
C ALA A 107 2.49 -6.97 -13.12
N VAL A 108 3.51 -7.36 -12.36
CA VAL A 108 4.27 -8.58 -12.59
C VAL A 108 4.13 -9.49 -11.37
N VAL A 109 3.59 -10.68 -11.59
CA VAL A 109 3.34 -11.67 -10.53
C VAL A 109 3.86 -13.03 -10.98
N GLY A 110 4.48 -13.76 -10.07
CA GLY A 110 4.96 -15.10 -10.44
C GLY A 110 5.56 -15.90 -9.29
N SER A 111 6.15 -17.03 -9.66
CA SER A 111 6.69 -18.00 -8.71
C SER A 111 7.87 -17.43 -7.92
N ARG A 112 7.89 -17.71 -6.60
CA ARG A 112 9.07 -17.48 -5.74
C ARG A 112 10.26 -18.38 -6.12
N LYS A 113 9.99 -19.52 -6.77
CA LYS A 113 10.98 -20.47 -7.31
C LYS A 113 10.93 -20.44 -8.84
N ALA A 114 11.22 -19.29 -9.43
CA ALA A 114 11.20 -19.11 -10.89
C ALA A 114 12.30 -19.92 -11.56
N SER A 115 11.97 -20.58 -12.69
CA SER A 115 12.96 -21.23 -13.55
C SER A 115 13.86 -20.20 -14.25
N THR A 116 15.02 -20.62 -14.72
CA THR A 116 15.92 -19.78 -15.53
C THR A 116 15.19 -19.25 -16.76
N TYR A 117 14.44 -20.11 -17.46
CA TYR A 117 13.62 -19.71 -18.60
C TYR A 117 12.65 -18.55 -18.28
N ALA A 118 11.92 -18.64 -17.17
CA ALA A 118 10.98 -17.60 -16.77
C ALA A 118 11.70 -16.28 -16.44
N ARG A 119 12.84 -16.36 -15.75
CA ARG A 119 13.66 -15.19 -15.39
C ARG A 119 14.19 -14.48 -16.65
N ASP A 120 14.75 -15.23 -17.58
CA ASP A 120 15.37 -14.68 -18.80
C ASP A 120 14.32 -14.05 -19.74
N ASN A 121 13.15 -14.69 -19.86
CA ASN A 121 12.06 -14.12 -20.66
C ASN A 121 11.48 -12.86 -20.02
N LEU A 122 11.30 -12.83 -18.70
CA LEU A 122 10.83 -11.63 -18.02
C LEU A 122 11.80 -10.46 -18.19
N LYS A 123 13.12 -10.71 -18.05
CA LYS A 123 14.14 -9.67 -18.32
C LYS A 123 14.03 -9.11 -19.74
N LYS A 124 13.85 -9.97 -20.75
CA LYS A 124 13.67 -9.52 -22.14
C LYS A 124 12.40 -8.67 -22.31
N ILE A 125 11.28 -9.08 -21.68
CA ILE A 125 10.03 -8.33 -21.75
C ILE A 125 10.22 -6.94 -21.13
N ILE A 126 10.77 -6.85 -19.94
CA ILE A 126 10.96 -5.57 -19.24
C ILE A 126 12.00 -4.70 -19.98
N SER A 127 13.07 -5.30 -20.50
CA SER A 127 14.04 -4.56 -21.33
C SER A 127 13.41 -3.97 -22.60
N GLY A 128 12.43 -4.65 -23.19
CA GLY A 128 11.66 -4.10 -24.32
C GLY A 128 10.78 -2.90 -23.96
N LEU A 129 10.53 -2.67 -22.67
CA LEU A 129 9.79 -1.51 -22.16
C LEU A 129 10.71 -0.32 -21.81
N GLY A 130 12.02 -0.50 -21.85
CA GLY A 130 12.97 0.59 -21.64
C GLY A 130 12.66 1.78 -22.55
N ASN A 131 12.83 3.00 -22.03
CA ASN A 131 12.45 4.26 -22.68
C ASN A 131 10.92 4.52 -22.77
N THR A 132 10.09 3.75 -22.08
CA THR A 132 8.69 4.09 -21.86
C THR A 132 8.49 4.71 -20.47
N ASP A 133 7.31 5.26 -20.23
CA ASP A 133 6.89 5.77 -18.92
C ASP A 133 6.09 4.74 -18.08
N ILE A 134 6.22 3.45 -18.41
CA ILE A 134 5.56 2.38 -17.68
C ILE A 134 6.25 2.18 -16.32
N CYS A 135 5.44 2.11 -15.28
CA CYS A 135 5.87 1.75 -13.93
C CYS A 135 5.61 0.25 -13.67
N VAL A 136 6.66 -0.49 -13.30
CA VAL A 136 6.55 -1.91 -12.96
C VAL A 136 6.09 -2.07 -11.52
N VAL A 137 5.02 -2.84 -11.28
CA VAL A 137 4.47 -3.09 -9.94
C VAL A 137 4.61 -4.57 -9.60
N SER A 138 5.22 -4.89 -8.46
CA SER A 138 5.38 -6.26 -8.00
C SER A 138 5.49 -6.35 -6.47
N GLY A 139 5.49 -7.57 -5.91
CA GLY A 139 5.36 -7.81 -4.46
C GLY A 139 6.68 -7.90 -3.68
N LEU A 140 7.83 -7.56 -4.26
CA LEU A 140 9.16 -7.66 -3.62
C LEU A 140 9.51 -9.05 -3.05
N ALA A 141 8.78 -10.09 -3.43
CA ALA A 141 9.08 -11.47 -3.03
C ALA A 141 10.30 -12.04 -3.78
N SER A 142 10.77 -13.20 -3.33
CA SER A 142 11.79 -13.95 -4.08
C SER A 142 11.29 -14.35 -5.47
N GLY A 143 12.20 -14.59 -6.42
CA GLY A 143 11.86 -15.14 -7.73
C GLY A 143 11.44 -14.10 -8.75
N ILE A 144 10.25 -14.21 -9.32
CA ILE A 144 9.75 -13.34 -10.39
C ILE A 144 9.71 -11.87 -9.96
N ASP A 145 9.25 -11.58 -8.75
CA ASP A 145 9.14 -10.21 -8.26
C ASP A 145 10.52 -9.54 -8.17
N THR A 146 11.52 -10.27 -7.62
CA THR A 146 12.90 -9.78 -7.58
C THR A 146 13.41 -9.47 -8.97
N VAL A 147 13.16 -10.37 -9.95
CA VAL A 147 13.60 -10.17 -11.34
C VAL A 147 12.90 -8.97 -11.96
N ALA A 148 11.61 -8.79 -11.72
CA ALA A 148 10.82 -7.69 -12.23
C ALA A 148 11.39 -6.33 -11.79
N HIS A 149 11.58 -6.16 -10.48
CA HIS A 149 12.13 -4.91 -9.95
C HIS A 149 13.57 -4.66 -10.40
N THR A 150 14.41 -5.69 -10.38
CA THR A 150 15.81 -5.58 -10.83
C THR A 150 15.88 -5.18 -12.30
N ALA A 151 15.12 -5.84 -13.16
CA ALA A 151 15.10 -5.52 -14.59
C ALA A 151 14.50 -4.14 -14.86
N ALA A 152 13.51 -3.68 -14.07
CA ALA A 152 12.99 -2.32 -14.18
C ALA A 152 14.09 -1.29 -13.89
N ILE A 153 14.82 -1.44 -12.81
CA ILE A 153 15.92 -0.55 -12.42
C ILE A 153 17.02 -0.56 -13.49
N GLU A 154 17.44 -1.74 -13.96
CA GLU A 154 18.48 -1.91 -15.01
C GLU A 154 18.11 -1.24 -16.33
N ASN A 155 16.80 -1.02 -16.59
CA ASN A 155 16.31 -0.38 -17.81
C ASN A 155 15.73 1.02 -17.58
N ASN A 156 16.05 1.67 -16.47
CA ASN A 156 15.62 3.02 -16.10
C ASN A 156 14.09 3.19 -16.02
N LEU A 157 13.35 2.14 -15.69
CA LEU A 157 11.92 2.20 -15.43
C LEU A 157 11.68 2.42 -13.93
N GLN A 158 10.65 3.18 -13.62
CA GLN A 158 10.16 3.28 -12.25
C GLN A 158 9.52 1.97 -11.81
N THR A 159 9.58 1.68 -10.50
CA THR A 159 8.99 0.46 -9.99
C THR A 159 8.39 0.65 -8.59
N ILE A 160 7.24 -0.01 -8.33
CA ILE A 160 6.54 0.03 -7.06
C ILE A 160 6.55 -1.35 -6.43
N GLY A 161 7.15 -1.45 -5.25
CA GLY A 161 7.10 -2.66 -4.42
C GLY A 161 5.87 -2.65 -3.51
N VAL A 162 4.98 -3.62 -3.65
CA VAL A 162 3.78 -3.78 -2.80
C VAL A 162 4.06 -4.81 -1.72
N ILE A 163 4.08 -4.40 -0.47
CA ILE A 163 4.35 -5.29 0.66
C ILE A 163 3.11 -5.46 1.56
N ALA A 164 3.00 -6.59 2.22
CA ALA A 164 1.95 -6.87 3.21
C ALA A 164 2.45 -6.73 4.65
N SER A 165 3.74 -6.45 4.83
CA SER A 165 4.38 -6.23 6.13
C SER A 165 4.54 -4.73 6.41
N GLY A 166 4.82 -4.38 7.66
CA GLY A 166 5.30 -3.02 7.95
C GLY A 166 6.68 -2.77 7.33
N PHE A 167 7.02 -1.51 7.10
CA PHE A 167 8.28 -1.08 6.46
C PHE A 167 9.55 -1.45 7.25
N ASP A 168 9.41 -1.73 8.54
CA ASP A 168 10.53 -2.18 9.38
C ASP A 168 10.89 -3.65 9.16
N TYR A 169 10.03 -4.41 8.46
CA TYR A 169 10.21 -5.83 8.23
C TYR A 169 10.35 -6.16 6.75
N ILE A 170 11.60 -6.16 6.29
CA ILE A 170 11.92 -6.49 4.89
C ILE A 170 12.04 -8.00 4.73
N TYR A 171 11.16 -8.58 3.93
CA TYR A 171 11.17 -10.00 3.58
C TYR A 171 11.00 -10.21 2.07
N PRO A 172 11.84 -11.05 1.44
CA PRO A 172 13.00 -11.72 2.01
C PRO A 172 14.17 -10.76 2.30
N THR A 173 14.99 -11.09 3.27
CA THR A 173 16.15 -10.25 3.65
C THR A 173 17.16 -10.10 2.51
N SER A 174 17.21 -11.06 1.58
CA SER A 174 18.02 -10.98 0.36
C SER A 174 17.66 -9.80 -0.55
N ASN A 175 16.42 -9.28 -0.44
CA ASN A 175 15.94 -8.15 -1.24
C ASN A 175 16.14 -6.80 -0.54
N LYS A 176 16.87 -6.75 0.58
CA LYS A 176 17.09 -5.50 1.34
C LYS A 176 17.68 -4.39 0.48
N THR A 177 18.73 -4.69 -0.29
CA THR A 177 19.36 -3.71 -1.18
C THR A 177 18.40 -3.26 -2.29
N LEU A 178 17.64 -4.21 -2.87
CA LEU A 178 16.63 -3.90 -3.88
C LEU A 178 15.54 -2.98 -3.33
N TYR A 179 15.04 -3.27 -2.13
CA TYR A 179 14.09 -2.43 -1.42
C TYR A 179 14.62 -1.00 -1.25
N GLN A 180 15.86 -0.86 -0.75
CA GLN A 180 16.51 0.44 -0.55
C GLN A 180 16.72 1.20 -1.87
N ASN A 181 17.08 0.52 -2.94
CA ASN A 181 17.23 1.15 -4.25
C ASN A 181 15.90 1.72 -4.75
N ILE A 182 14.80 0.96 -4.59
CA ILE A 182 13.45 1.42 -4.96
C ILE A 182 13.08 2.64 -4.13
N GLU A 183 13.21 2.57 -2.80
CA GLU A 183 12.87 3.66 -1.89
C GLU A 183 13.68 4.94 -2.18
N ASN A 184 14.98 4.79 -2.51
CA ASN A 184 15.90 5.92 -2.64
C ASN A 184 15.98 6.56 -4.03
N GLY A 185 15.26 6.07 -5.03
CA GLY A 185 15.33 6.76 -6.33
C GLY A 185 14.67 6.08 -7.52
N TYR A 186 14.29 4.81 -7.41
CA TYR A 186 13.70 4.09 -8.54
C TYR A 186 12.18 3.90 -8.42
N GLY A 187 11.55 4.51 -7.41
CA GLY A 187 10.11 4.44 -7.25
C GLY A 187 9.66 4.51 -5.79
N ALA A 188 8.76 3.62 -5.40
CA ALA A 188 8.21 3.59 -4.06
C ALA A 188 7.97 2.16 -3.56
N VAL A 189 7.91 2.03 -2.24
CA VAL A 189 7.37 0.84 -1.59
C VAL A 189 6.07 1.23 -0.90
N VAL A 190 5.00 0.45 -1.11
CA VAL A 190 3.67 0.70 -0.55
C VAL A 190 3.20 -0.46 0.32
N SER A 191 2.37 -0.16 1.34
CA SER A 191 1.78 -1.13 2.25
C SER A 191 0.34 -0.75 2.63
#